data_6ccc6e7d42705eafd41c1771c5cbef55
#
_entry.id   6ccc6e7d42705eafd41c1771c5cbef55
#
_cell.length_a   1.000
_cell.length_b   1.000
_cell.length_c   1.000
_cell.angle_alpha   90.00
_cell.angle_beta   90.00
_cell.angle_gamma   90.00
#
_symmetry.space_group_name_H-M   'P 1'
#
loop_
_entity.id
_entity.type
_entity.pdbx_description
1 polymer ?
#
loop_
_entity_poly.entity_id
_entity_poly.type
_entity_poly.pdbx_seq_one_letter_code
_entity_poly.pdbx_strand_id
1 'polypeptide(L)'
;APELDEVRDALDGHDVYCMATGLHLDPRFSRGGLVSPDDATRAEALRRTTAAIDFAGELGAHFIIWPGIEGYNYPFQSPYRESWDWLVEGVGQAAQRCADRGILLFLEHKNSEPAMKILMRNIGMTLHVIHKLRAQGLTNVKVNMDWQHLLMNRESLAEYAALLGAEGLLGHQHANSGWGDFDDDNMVGATAFMETLELALELRRAGYGENGERLGFDLYPYTEDAVAAVRRSVLQWR
;
A
#
# COMPACT_ATOMS: atom_id res chain seq x y z
N ALA A 1 2.04 19.49 7.96
CA ALA A 1 0.88 18.63 8.25
C ALA A 1 -0.24 19.53 8.77
N PRO A 2 -1.51 19.24 8.51
CA PRO A 2 -2.62 19.94 9.15
C PRO A 2 -2.58 19.70 10.66
N GLU A 3 -3.19 20.59 11.43
CA GLU A 3 -3.33 20.39 12.86
C GLU A 3 -4.32 19.24 13.13
N LEU A 4 -4.05 18.46 14.16
CA LEU A 4 -4.82 17.24 14.46
C LEU A 4 -6.31 17.54 14.72
N ASP A 5 -6.61 18.64 15.41
CA ASP A 5 -7.98 19.04 15.73
C ASP A 5 -8.74 19.48 14.48
N GLU A 6 -8.09 20.16 13.53
CA GLU A 6 -8.67 20.52 12.23
C GLU A 6 -9.08 19.26 11.44
N VAL A 7 -8.25 18.21 11.50
CA VAL A 7 -8.55 16.94 10.82
C VAL A 7 -9.71 16.22 11.51
N ARG A 8 -9.72 16.17 12.84
CA ARG A 8 -10.83 15.58 13.62
C ARG A 8 -12.17 16.28 13.36
N ASP A 9 -12.16 17.60 13.29
CA ASP A 9 -13.35 18.40 12.98
C ASP A 9 -13.84 18.11 11.54
N ALA A 10 -12.91 18.02 10.57
CA ALA A 10 -13.26 17.72 9.18
C ALA A 10 -13.77 16.30 8.97
N LEU A 11 -13.40 15.34 9.81
CA LEU A 11 -13.89 13.97 9.77
C LEU A 11 -15.36 13.84 10.18
N ASP A 12 -15.90 14.82 10.90
CA ASP A 12 -17.31 14.86 11.30
C ASP A 12 -17.83 13.51 11.90
N GLY A 13 -17.03 12.92 12.77
CA GLY A 13 -17.32 11.64 13.41
C GLY A 13 -17.03 10.38 12.58
N HIS A 14 -16.43 10.52 11.41
CA HIS A 14 -15.96 9.38 10.63
C HIS A 14 -14.60 8.88 11.13
N ASP A 15 -14.39 7.57 11.08
CA ASP A 15 -13.11 6.96 11.40
C ASP A 15 -12.13 7.05 10.22
N VAL A 16 -10.84 7.19 10.53
CA VAL A 16 -9.76 6.97 9.55
C VAL A 16 -9.25 5.54 9.73
N TYR A 17 -9.38 4.70 8.70
CA TYR A 17 -8.89 3.31 8.78
C TYR A 17 -7.39 3.21 8.55
N CYS A 18 -6.89 3.89 7.52
CA CYS A 18 -5.47 3.92 7.22
C CYS A 18 -5.05 5.26 6.58
N MET A 19 -3.76 5.54 6.66
CA MET A 19 -3.12 6.72 6.09
C MET A 19 -1.85 6.31 5.37
N ALA A 20 -1.44 7.12 4.40
CA ALA A 20 -0.16 6.99 3.69
C ALA A 20 0.58 8.32 3.66
N THR A 21 1.87 8.31 3.32
CA THR A 21 2.62 9.54 3.03
C THR A 21 3.04 9.61 1.57
N GLY A 22 2.83 10.77 0.95
CA GLY A 22 3.14 11.02 -0.46
C GLY A 22 4.58 11.49 -0.67
N LEU A 23 5.58 10.69 -0.34
CA LEU A 23 7.00 11.04 -0.58
C LEU A 23 7.26 11.34 -2.06
N HIS A 24 6.59 10.65 -2.97
CA HIS A 24 6.70 10.83 -4.43
C HIS A 24 6.32 12.23 -4.93
N LEU A 25 5.60 13.00 -4.14
CA LEU A 25 5.19 14.37 -4.48
C LEU A 25 6.31 15.40 -4.27
N ASP A 26 7.39 15.05 -3.58
CA ASP A 26 8.53 15.94 -3.37
C ASP A 26 9.69 15.54 -4.29
N PRO A 27 10.15 16.43 -5.20
CA PRO A 27 11.25 16.18 -6.12
C PRO A 27 12.56 15.73 -5.47
N ARG A 28 12.75 16.00 -4.18
CA ARG A 28 13.88 15.51 -3.38
C ARG A 28 14.01 14.00 -3.45
N PHE A 29 12.89 13.30 -3.50
CA PHE A 29 12.85 11.84 -3.50
C PHE A 29 12.77 11.22 -4.90
N SER A 30 13.08 11.99 -5.96
CA SER A 30 13.05 11.52 -7.34
C SER A 30 13.98 10.32 -7.64
N ARG A 31 14.93 10.04 -6.76
CA ARG A 31 15.86 8.90 -6.84
C ARG A 31 15.65 7.89 -5.71
N GLY A 32 14.44 7.81 -5.20
CA GLY A 32 14.07 7.01 -4.04
C GLY A 32 14.03 7.84 -2.76
N GLY A 33 13.18 7.46 -1.83
CA GLY A 33 13.12 7.96 -0.47
C GLY A 33 13.92 7.05 0.46
N LEU A 34 13.31 5.94 0.87
CA LEU A 34 13.92 4.95 1.77
C LEU A 34 15.11 4.20 1.14
N VAL A 35 15.17 4.12 -0.20
CA VAL A 35 16.27 3.45 -0.94
C VAL A 35 17.18 4.41 -1.67
N SER A 36 17.09 5.71 -1.40
CA SER A 36 18.00 6.69 -2.00
C SER A 36 19.46 6.32 -1.73
N PRO A 37 20.36 6.46 -2.71
CA PRO A 37 21.80 6.28 -2.47
C PRO A 37 22.40 7.35 -1.55
N ASP A 38 21.67 8.47 -1.33
CA ASP A 38 22.08 9.55 -0.43
C ASP A 38 21.52 9.36 0.98
N ASP A 39 22.41 9.25 1.97
CA ASP A 39 22.05 9.00 3.37
C ASP A 39 21.13 10.09 3.97
N ALA A 40 21.38 11.36 3.60
CA ALA A 40 20.57 12.46 4.11
C ALA A 40 19.14 12.41 3.56
N THR A 41 18.99 12.00 2.30
CA THR A 41 17.68 11.78 1.68
C THR A 41 16.94 10.62 2.34
N ARG A 42 17.61 9.48 2.63
CA ARG A 42 17.00 8.38 3.37
C ARG A 42 16.56 8.78 4.78
N ALA A 43 17.41 9.50 5.49
CA ALA A 43 17.08 10.00 6.82
C ALA A 43 15.86 10.92 6.81
N GLU A 44 15.75 11.82 5.82
CA GLU A 44 14.60 12.70 5.69
C GLU A 44 13.32 11.95 5.29
N ALA A 45 13.41 10.96 4.39
CA ALA A 45 12.28 10.10 4.04
C ALA A 45 11.75 9.37 5.28
N LEU A 46 12.63 8.76 6.06
CA LEU A 46 12.28 8.06 7.29
C LEU A 46 11.69 9.03 8.33
N ARG A 47 12.27 10.20 8.51
CA ARG A 47 11.74 11.22 9.42
C ARG A 47 10.31 11.61 9.07
N ARG A 48 10.02 11.83 7.78
CA ARG A 48 8.65 12.15 7.32
C ARG A 48 7.70 10.98 7.50
N THR A 49 8.14 9.78 7.17
CA THR A 49 7.35 8.55 7.36
C THR A 49 7.01 8.36 8.85
N THR A 50 7.99 8.51 9.74
CA THR A 50 7.78 8.41 11.19
C THR A 50 6.80 9.47 11.70
N ALA A 51 6.92 10.72 11.26
CA ALA A 51 5.99 11.78 11.64
C ALA A 51 4.56 11.50 11.15
N ALA A 52 4.41 10.92 9.96
CA ALA A 52 3.09 10.55 9.44
C ALA A 52 2.50 9.34 10.20
N ILE A 53 3.32 8.37 10.61
CA ILE A 53 2.91 7.26 11.48
C ILE A 53 2.45 7.78 12.85
N ASP A 54 3.15 8.75 13.42
CA ASP A 54 2.73 9.38 14.67
C ASP A 54 1.36 10.02 14.55
N PHE A 55 1.15 10.76 13.48
CA PHE A 55 -0.14 11.38 13.19
C PHE A 55 -1.25 10.34 12.97
N ALA A 56 -0.98 9.26 12.23
CA ALA A 56 -1.91 8.15 12.06
C ALA A 56 -2.29 7.51 13.42
N GLY A 57 -1.29 7.29 14.28
CA GLY A 57 -1.50 6.76 15.63
C GLY A 57 -2.41 7.63 16.50
N GLU A 58 -2.31 8.98 16.39
CA GLU A 58 -3.22 9.90 17.11
C GLU A 58 -4.68 9.82 16.62
N LEU A 59 -4.89 9.36 15.38
CA LEU A 59 -6.21 9.12 14.81
C LEU A 59 -6.70 7.67 14.99
N GLY A 60 -5.86 6.78 15.55
CA GLY A 60 -6.14 5.35 15.62
C GLY A 60 -6.11 4.65 14.26
N ALA A 61 -5.51 5.28 13.26
CA ALA A 61 -5.42 4.77 11.90
C ALA A 61 -4.21 3.86 11.71
N HIS A 62 -4.33 2.85 10.86
CA HIS A 62 -3.21 2.07 10.36
C HIS A 62 -2.37 2.87 9.34
N PHE A 63 -1.22 2.37 8.96
CA PHE A 63 -0.34 3.09 8.04
C PHE A 63 0.01 2.25 6.82
N ILE A 64 0.02 2.89 5.63
CA ILE A 64 0.40 2.26 4.37
C ILE A 64 1.76 2.82 3.92
N ILE A 65 2.67 1.95 3.52
CA ILE A 65 3.82 2.29 2.69
C ILE A 65 3.56 1.82 1.27
N TRP A 66 3.36 2.79 0.37
CA TRP A 66 3.34 2.61 -1.07
C TRP A 66 4.72 2.97 -1.64
N PRO A 67 5.44 2.03 -2.28
CA PRO A 67 6.86 2.20 -2.59
C PRO A 67 7.12 2.75 -4.00
N GLY A 68 6.23 3.53 -4.59
CA GLY A 68 6.28 3.93 -5.99
C GLY A 68 7.58 4.55 -6.48
N ILE A 69 8.34 5.21 -5.58
CA ILE A 69 9.65 5.80 -5.90
C ILE A 69 10.83 4.90 -5.49
N GLU A 70 10.57 3.81 -4.78
CA GLU A 70 11.60 2.93 -4.24
C GLU A 70 12.04 1.92 -5.30
N GLY A 71 12.84 2.40 -6.26
CA GLY A 71 13.21 1.59 -7.40
C GLY A 71 14.26 2.22 -8.32
N TYR A 72 14.20 1.85 -9.60
CA TYR A 72 15.15 2.33 -10.61
C TYR A 72 14.48 2.38 -12.00
N ASN A 73 15.09 3.16 -12.92
CA ASN A 73 14.53 3.37 -14.27
C ASN A 73 15.25 2.57 -15.35
N TYR A 74 16.53 2.25 -15.16
CA TYR A 74 17.36 1.54 -16.14
C TYR A 74 18.45 0.72 -15.45
N PRO A 75 19.03 -0.30 -16.12
CA PRO A 75 20.11 -1.10 -15.58
C PRO A 75 21.31 -0.25 -15.12
N PHE A 76 21.98 -0.65 -14.06
CA PHE A 76 23.13 0.00 -13.42
C PHE A 76 22.84 1.35 -12.73
N GLN A 77 21.59 1.79 -12.67
CA GLN A 77 21.23 3.03 -11.97
C GLN A 77 21.30 2.88 -10.44
N SER A 78 21.00 1.69 -9.93
CA SER A 78 20.86 1.44 -8.49
C SER A 78 21.74 0.26 -8.05
N PRO A 79 22.37 0.33 -6.88
CA PRO A 79 23.06 -0.82 -6.27
C PRO A 79 22.00 -1.76 -5.66
N TYR A 80 21.66 -2.84 -6.36
CA TYR A 80 20.49 -3.67 -6.02
C TYR A 80 20.54 -4.25 -4.61
N ARG A 81 21.69 -4.76 -4.17
CA ARG A 81 21.82 -5.35 -2.84
C ARG A 81 21.57 -4.31 -1.75
N GLU A 82 22.30 -3.20 -1.83
CA GLU A 82 22.20 -2.11 -0.86
C GLU A 82 20.79 -1.52 -0.87
N SER A 83 20.17 -1.37 -2.03
CA SER A 83 18.78 -0.88 -2.14
C SER A 83 17.79 -1.79 -1.41
N TRP A 84 17.94 -3.10 -1.48
CA TRP A 84 17.13 -4.05 -0.72
C TRP A 84 17.41 -3.98 0.78
N ASP A 85 18.68 -3.85 1.18
CA ASP A 85 19.08 -3.73 2.58
C ASP A 85 18.49 -2.44 3.18
N TRP A 86 18.59 -1.31 2.47
CA TRP A 86 17.97 -0.04 2.89
C TRP A 86 16.44 -0.10 2.95
N LEU A 87 15.80 -0.76 1.98
CA LEU A 87 14.35 -0.93 2.00
C LEU A 87 13.90 -1.69 3.25
N VAL A 88 14.52 -2.84 3.52
CA VAL A 88 14.19 -3.65 4.70
C VAL A 88 14.45 -2.89 5.98
N GLU A 89 15.55 -2.15 6.08
CA GLU A 89 15.88 -1.33 7.23
C GLU A 89 14.84 -0.21 7.42
N GLY A 90 14.56 0.58 6.38
CA GLY A 90 13.62 1.70 6.44
C GLY A 90 12.20 1.26 6.77
N VAL A 91 11.72 0.19 6.12
CA VAL A 91 10.41 -0.41 6.43
C VAL A 91 10.39 -1.01 7.83
N GLY A 92 11.50 -1.60 8.29
CA GLY A 92 11.63 -2.14 9.64
C GLY A 92 11.50 -1.05 10.72
N GLN A 93 12.14 0.11 10.51
CA GLN A 93 12.00 1.25 11.43
C GLN A 93 10.57 1.80 11.43
N ALA A 94 9.92 1.87 10.28
CA ALA A 94 8.50 2.24 10.18
C ALA A 94 7.59 1.22 10.88
N ALA A 95 7.84 -0.08 10.71
CA ALA A 95 7.08 -1.15 11.38
C ALA A 95 7.22 -1.08 12.89
N GLN A 96 8.44 -0.85 13.40
CA GLN A 96 8.66 -0.65 14.83
C GLN A 96 7.88 0.57 15.33
N ARG A 97 7.91 1.68 14.60
CA ARG A 97 7.15 2.87 15.00
C ARG A 97 5.65 2.63 15.01
N CYS A 98 5.11 1.89 14.04
CA CYS A 98 3.71 1.46 14.05
C CYS A 98 3.39 0.60 15.28
N ALA A 99 4.28 -0.35 15.64
CA ALA A 99 4.11 -1.18 16.83
C ALA A 99 4.09 -0.34 18.12
N ASP A 100 4.98 0.65 18.24
CA ASP A 100 5.04 1.58 19.38
C ASP A 100 3.75 2.40 19.53
N ARG A 101 3.03 2.62 18.42
CA ARG A 101 1.73 3.33 18.37
C ARG A 101 0.53 2.38 18.45
N GLY A 102 0.74 1.07 18.51
CA GLY A 102 -0.33 0.07 18.54
C GLY A 102 -1.12 -0.06 17.24
N ILE A 103 -0.53 0.32 16.10
CA ILE A 103 -1.16 0.25 14.77
C ILE A 103 -0.43 -0.73 13.86
N LEU A 104 -1.12 -1.18 12.80
CA LEU A 104 -0.53 -2.04 11.77
C LEU A 104 0.17 -1.21 10.69
N LEU A 105 1.22 -1.79 10.11
CA LEU A 105 1.83 -1.33 8.87
C LEU A 105 1.32 -2.20 7.71
N PHE A 106 0.82 -1.58 6.66
CA PHE A 106 0.46 -2.24 5.41
C PHE A 106 1.50 -1.93 4.33
N LEU A 107 2.01 -2.96 3.66
CA LEU A 107 2.86 -2.81 2.50
C LEU A 107 2.01 -2.99 1.24
N GLU A 108 2.07 -2.01 0.37
CA GLU A 108 1.41 -2.03 -0.92
C GLU A 108 2.44 -2.17 -2.03
N HIS A 109 2.35 -3.19 -2.85
CA HIS A 109 3.27 -3.39 -3.95
C HIS A 109 2.73 -2.83 -5.26
N LYS A 110 3.64 -2.44 -6.14
CA LYS A 110 3.35 -1.99 -7.49
C LYS A 110 4.51 -2.32 -8.42
N ASN A 111 4.26 -2.68 -9.66
CA ASN A 111 5.32 -3.08 -10.59
C ASN A 111 6.16 -1.90 -11.11
N SER A 112 5.51 -0.74 -11.34
CA SER A 112 6.12 0.47 -11.93
C SER A 112 5.32 1.71 -11.52
N GLU A 113 5.81 2.88 -11.91
CA GLU A 113 5.21 4.21 -11.72
C GLU A 113 5.25 4.71 -10.26
N PRO A 114 5.95 5.82 -10.03
CA PRO A 114 6.78 6.58 -10.99
C PRO A 114 8.12 5.95 -11.31
N ALA A 115 8.70 5.08 -10.46
CA ALA A 115 9.89 4.32 -10.83
C ALA A 115 9.54 3.27 -11.89
N MET A 116 10.37 3.14 -12.94
CA MET A 116 10.11 2.16 -14.02
C MET A 116 10.16 0.71 -13.53
N LYS A 117 10.94 0.44 -12.49
CA LYS A 117 11.00 -0.83 -11.77
C LYS A 117 11.04 -0.57 -10.28
N ILE A 118 9.91 -0.77 -9.62
CA ILE A 118 9.83 -0.70 -8.16
C ILE A 118 10.47 -1.96 -7.57
N LEU A 119 11.18 -1.85 -6.45
CA LEU A 119 11.82 -3.01 -5.81
C LEU A 119 10.77 -4.02 -5.37
N MET A 120 9.79 -3.58 -4.58
CA MET A 120 8.69 -4.42 -4.10
C MET A 120 7.55 -4.43 -5.12
N ARG A 121 7.76 -5.12 -6.27
CA ARG A 121 6.88 -5.04 -7.44
C ARG A 121 5.93 -6.22 -7.63
N ASN A 122 5.98 -7.21 -6.78
CA ASN A 122 5.08 -8.36 -6.78
C ASN A 122 4.97 -8.97 -5.38
N ILE A 123 4.05 -9.91 -5.20
CA ILE A 123 3.82 -10.50 -3.88
C ILE A 123 5.05 -11.23 -3.35
N GLY A 124 5.75 -11.99 -4.17
CA GLY A 124 6.94 -12.73 -3.72
C GLY A 124 8.00 -11.81 -3.13
N MET A 125 8.20 -10.64 -3.73
CA MET A 125 9.11 -9.61 -3.22
C MET A 125 8.57 -8.93 -1.96
N THR A 126 7.27 -8.72 -1.88
CA THR A 126 6.60 -8.19 -0.69
C THR A 126 6.72 -9.18 0.47
N LEU A 127 6.45 -10.45 0.24
CA LEU A 127 6.63 -11.50 1.24
C LEU A 127 8.09 -11.64 1.68
N HIS A 128 9.06 -11.45 0.76
CA HIS A 128 10.48 -11.41 1.13
C HIS A 128 10.76 -10.34 2.18
N VAL A 129 10.25 -9.11 2.01
CA VAL A 129 10.39 -8.03 2.99
C VAL A 129 9.71 -8.42 4.30
N ILE A 130 8.44 -8.86 4.25
CA ILE A 130 7.67 -9.23 5.44
C ILE A 130 8.35 -10.36 6.23
N HIS A 131 8.84 -11.40 5.57
CA HIS A 131 9.54 -12.50 6.24
C HIS A 131 10.85 -12.04 6.88
N LYS A 132 11.58 -11.11 6.25
CA LYS A 132 12.76 -10.48 6.87
C LYS A 132 12.39 -9.73 8.16
N LEU A 133 11.31 -8.98 8.14
CA LEU A 133 10.82 -8.24 9.30
C LEU A 133 10.30 -9.16 10.40
N ARG A 134 9.55 -10.22 10.06
CA ARG A 134 9.11 -11.24 11.01
C ARG A 134 10.28 -11.93 11.70
N ALA A 135 11.37 -12.21 10.97
CA ALA A 135 12.59 -12.78 11.56
C ALA A 135 13.29 -11.82 12.56
N GLN A 136 12.98 -10.53 12.50
CA GLN A 136 13.42 -9.51 13.46
C GLN A 136 12.40 -9.29 14.61
N GLY A 137 11.30 -10.06 14.64
CA GLY A 137 10.25 -9.93 15.65
C GLY A 137 9.14 -8.91 15.31
N LEU A 138 9.18 -8.29 14.13
CA LEU A 138 8.17 -7.32 13.68
C LEU A 138 7.02 -8.08 13.00
N THR A 139 5.95 -8.33 13.75
CA THR A 139 4.79 -9.14 13.29
C THR A 139 3.55 -8.30 12.95
N ASN A 140 3.62 -6.99 13.12
CA ASN A 140 2.55 -6.03 12.87
C ASN A 140 2.50 -5.55 11.42
N VAL A 141 3.16 -6.24 10.48
CA VAL A 141 3.20 -5.91 9.06
C VAL A 141 2.30 -6.86 8.28
N LYS A 142 1.37 -6.30 7.52
CA LYS A 142 0.48 -7.03 6.61
C LYS A 142 0.54 -6.39 5.21
N VAL A 143 -0.23 -6.91 4.27
CA VAL A 143 -0.31 -6.40 2.90
C VAL A 143 -1.54 -5.52 2.74
N ASN A 144 -1.40 -4.36 2.08
CA ASN A 144 -2.48 -3.72 1.35
C ASN A 144 -2.44 -4.28 -0.07
N MET A 145 -3.50 -4.94 -0.47
CA MET A 145 -3.61 -5.56 -1.78
C MET A 145 -4.37 -4.62 -2.70
N ASP A 146 -3.65 -3.88 -3.54
CA ASP A 146 -4.26 -3.06 -4.60
C ASP A 146 -4.51 -3.94 -5.83
N TRP A 147 -5.76 -4.01 -6.26
CA TRP A 147 -6.17 -4.97 -7.29
C TRP A 147 -5.65 -4.57 -8.67
N GLN A 148 -5.62 -3.28 -8.98
CA GLN A 148 -5.08 -2.80 -10.25
C GLN A 148 -3.57 -3.05 -10.36
N HIS A 149 -2.82 -2.92 -9.27
CA HIS A 149 -1.39 -3.21 -9.27
C HIS A 149 -1.10 -4.68 -9.58
N LEU A 150 -1.96 -5.60 -9.12
CA LEU A 150 -1.85 -7.02 -9.47
C LEU A 150 -2.18 -7.24 -10.95
N LEU A 151 -3.27 -6.65 -11.44
CA LEU A 151 -3.67 -6.76 -12.85
C LEU A 151 -2.57 -6.24 -13.79
N MET A 152 -1.96 -5.10 -13.48
CA MET A 152 -0.81 -4.54 -14.21
C MET A 152 0.38 -5.51 -14.27
N ASN A 153 0.57 -6.30 -13.23
CA ASN A 153 1.65 -7.28 -13.14
C ASN A 153 1.23 -8.69 -13.61
N ARG A 154 -0.01 -8.85 -14.08
CA ARG A 154 -0.62 -10.11 -14.53
C ARG A 154 -0.61 -11.18 -13.43
N GLU A 155 -0.86 -10.76 -12.23
CA GLU A 155 -0.95 -11.63 -11.05
C GLU A 155 -2.42 -11.96 -10.77
N SER A 156 -2.70 -13.17 -10.27
CA SER A 156 -4.06 -13.59 -9.94
C SER A 156 -4.52 -12.97 -8.61
N LEU A 157 -5.59 -12.21 -8.63
CA LEU A 157 -6.17 -11.59 -7.44
C LEU A 157 -6.57 -12.62 -6.38
N ALA A 158 -7.27 -13.67 -6.81
CA ALA A 158 -7.81 -14.70 -5.93
C ALA A 158 -6.71 -15.59 -5.33
N GLU A 159 -5.73 -16.01 -6.14
CA GLU A 159 -4.59 -16.81 -5.68
C GLU A 159 -3.78 -16.05 -4.62
N TYR A 160 -3.61 -14.74 -4.80
CA TYR A 160 -2.94 -13.88 -3.82
C TYR A 160 -3.72 -13.75 -2.52
N ALA A 161 -5.03 -13.53 -2.60
CA ALA A 161 -5.86 -13.49 -1.41
C ALA A 161 -5.78 -14.80 -0.62
N ALA A 162 -5.79 -15.94 -1.31
CA ALA A 162 -5.64 -17.25 -0.68
C ALA A 162 -4.26 -17.42 0.00
N LEU A 163 -3.17 -17.04 -0.70
CA LEU A 163 -1.81 -17.12 -0.16
C LEU A 163 -1.64 -16.21 1.07
N LEU A 164 -2.06 -14.95 0.97
CA LEU A 164 -1.98 -13.99 2.07
C LEU A 164 -2.87 -14.38 3.24
N GLY A 165 -4.05 -14.94 2.97
CA GLY A 165 -4.96 -15.45 3.99
C GLY A 165 -4.34 -16.61 4.78
N ALA A 166 -3.69 -17.55 4.10
CA ALA A 166 -3.01 -18.70 4.73
C ALA A 166 -1.87 -18.25 5.66
N GLU A 167 -1.22 -17.13 5.38
CA GLU A 167 -0.15 -16.56 6.22
C GLU A 167 -0.63 -15.52 7.25
N GLY A 168 -1.92 -15.20 7.29
CA GLY A 168 -2.49 -14.16 8.16
C GLY A 168 -2.04 -12.75 7.77
N LEU A 169 -1.77 -12.52 6.49
CA LEU A 169 -1.20 -11.29 5.94
C LEU A 169 -2.20 -10.41 5.19
N LEU A 170 -3.47 -10.81 5.06
CA LEU A 170 -4.51 -9.94 4.54
C LEU A 170 -4.72 -8.79 5.52
N GLY A 171 -4.34 -7.58 5.11
CA GLY A 171 -4.45 -6.36 5.92
C GLY A 171 -5.52 -5.42 5.42
N HIS A 172 -5.30 -4.82 4.28
CA HIS A 172 -6.21 -3.90 3.63
C HIS A 172 -6.36 -4.27 2.15
N GLN A 173 -7.42 -3.77 1.53
CA GLN A 173 -7.68 -3.92 0.11
C GLN A 173 -7.91 -2.55 -0.50
N HIS A 174 -7.21 -2.21 -1.56
CA HIS A 174 -7.59 -1.15 -2.47
C HIS A 174 -8.38 -1.75 -3.63
N ALA A 175 -9.69 -1.51 -3.58
CA ALA A 175 -10.64 -2.08 -4.52
C ALA A 175 -10.83 -1.15 -5.72
N ASN A 176 -10.41 -1.61 -6.85
CA ASN A 176 -10.46 -0.95 -8.13
C ASN A 176 -10.51 -1.98 -9.26
N SER A 177 -10.30 -1.56 -10.46
CA SER A 177 -10.12 -2.38 -11.66
C SER A 177 -9.38 -1.56 -12.70
N GLY A 178 -8.90 -2.18 -13.76
CA GLY A 178 -8.26 -1.46 -14.85
C GLY A 178 -7.90 -2.36 -16.03
N TRP A 179 -7.38 -1.75 -17.07
CA TRP A 179 -6.99 -2.43 -18.30
C TRP A 179 -5.65 -3.16 -18.21
N GLY A 180 -4.88 -2.90 -17.13
CA GLY A 180 -3.60 -3.54 -16.88
C GLY A 180 -2.39 -2.90 -17.58
N ASP A 181 -2.60 -1.80 -18.30
CA ASP A 181 -1.53 -1.11 -19.02
C ASP A 181 -0.84 -0.04 -18.15
N PHE A 182 -1.61 0.64 -17.32
CA PHE A 182 -1.16 1.66 -16.36
C PHE A 182 -2.12 1.67 -15.16
N ASP A 183 -1.82 2.49 -14.16
CA ASP A 183 -2.63 2.61 -12.95
C ASP A 183 -3.85 3.50 -13.20
N ASP A 184 -4.87 2.92 -13.77
CA ASP A 184 -6.07 3.65 -14.19
C ASP A 184 -7.20 3.66 -13.14
N ASP A 185 -7.06 2.97 -12.03
CA ASP A 185 -7.93 3.03 -10.85
C ASP A 185 -9.41 3.16 -11.17
N ASN A 186 -9.90 2.25 -12.00
CA ASN A 186 -11.25 2.28 -12.52
C ASN A 186 -12.26 1.67 -11.53
N MET A 187 -13.55 1.77 -11.86
CA MET A 187 -14.65 1.18 -11.10
C MET A 187 -14.43 -0.32 -10.87
N VAL A 188 -14.68 -0.77 -9.65
CA VAL A 188 -14.56 -2.19 -9.24
C VAL A 188 -15.26 -3.12 -10.24
N GLY A 189 -14.54 -4.11 -10.74
CA GLY A 189 -15.06 -5.11 -11.69
C GLY A 189 -15.41 -4.59 -13.06
N ALA A 190 -15.06 -3.33 -13.40
CA ALA A 190 -15.45 -2.75 -14.71
C ALA A 190 -14.77 -3.44 -15.89
N THR A 191 -13.52 -3.87 -15.72
CA THR A 191 -12.71 -4.49 -16.78
C THR A 191 -12.29 -5.93 -16.46
N ALA A 192 -12.12 -6.27 -15.18
CA ALA A 192 -11.69 -7.57 -14.68
C ALA A 192 -12.77 -8.18 -13.77
N PHE A 193 -14.00 -8.33 -14.32
CA PHE A 193 -15.15 -8.77 -13.52
C PHE A 193 -14.99 -10.20 -12.96
N MET A 194 -14.53 -11.14 -13.77
CA MET A 194 -14.39 -12.53 -13.34
C MET A 194 -13.31 -12.70 -12.29
N GLU A 195 -12.19 -11.99 -12.44
CA GLU A 195 -11.09 -11.97 -11.46
C GLU A 195 -11.56 -11.33 -10.15
N THR A 196 -12.35 -10.26 -10.22
CA THR A 196 -12.95 -9.61 -9.04
C THR A 196 -13.95 -10.53 -8.33
N LEU A 197 -14.77 -11.27 -9.08
CA LEU A 197 -15.73 -12.21 -8.50
C LEU A 197 -15.02 -13.40 -7.80
N GLU A 198 -13.98 -13.94 -8.42
CA GLU A 198 -13.16 -14.99 -7.84
C GLU A 198 -12.45 -14.50 -6.57
N LEU A 199 -11.88 -13.29 -6.61
CA LEU A 199 -11.30 -12.63 -5.45
C LEU A 199 -12.30 -12.49 -4.29
N ALA A 200 -13.52 -12.02 -4.57
CA ALA A 200 -14.56 -11.88 -3.55
C ALA A 200 -14.86 -13.22 -2.85
N LEU A 201 -14.87 -14.32 -3.62
CA LEU A 201 -15.03 -15.66 -3.07
C LEU A 201 -13.87 -16.05 -2.16
N GLU A 202 -12.62 -15.78 -2.56
CA GLU A 202 -11.44 -16.13 -1.75
C GLU A 202 -11.32 -15.25 -0.50
N LEU A 203 -11.60 -13.95 -0.59
CA LEU A 203 -11.67 -13.08 0.60
C LEU A 203 -12.70 -13.58 1.61
N ARG A 204 -13.88 -14.01 1.12
CA ARG A 204 -14.90 -14.62 1.99
C ARG A 204 -14.43 -15.93 2.62
N ARG A 205 -13.75 -16.80 1.86
CA ARG A 205 -13.18 -18.06 2.37
C ARG A 205 -12.11 -17.82 3.42
N ALA A 206 -11.33 -16.75 3.26
CA ALA A 206 -10.31 -16.33 4.22
C ALA A 206 -10.88 -15.64 5.47
N GLY A 207 -12.21 -15.40 5.55
CA GLY A 207 -12.83 -14.67 6.66
C GLY A 207 -12.46 -13.19 6.69
N TYR A 208 -12.12 -12.60 5.54
CA TYR A 208 -11.76 -11.19 5.47
C TYR A 208 -12.91 -10.28 5.94
N GLY A 209 -12.60 -9.36 6.86
CA GLY A 209 -13.56 -8.46 7.50
C GLY A 209 -14.04 -8.94 8.89
N GLU A 210 -13.83 -10.21 9.25
CA GLU A 210 -14.28 -10.76 10.55
C GLU A 210 -13.47 -10.19 11.74
N ASN A 211 -12.24 -9.74 11.50
CA ASN A 211 -11.37 -9.14 12.52
C ASN A 211 -11.25 -7.62 12.39
N GLY A 212 -12.19 -6.98 11.69
CA GLY A 212 -12.21 -5.53 11.50
C GLY A 212 -11.41 -5.04 10.29
N GLU A 213 -10.93 -5.94 9.43
CA GLU A 213 -10.33 -5.55 8.16
C GLU A 213 -11.36 -4.80 7.31
N ARG A 214 -10.89 -3.77 6.59
CA ARG A 214 -11.75 -2.92 5.75
C ARG A 214 -11.22 -2.90 4.32
N LEU A 215 -12.13 -2.66 3.38
CA LEU A 215 -11.86 -2.43 1.97
C LEU A 215 -12.03 -0.94 1.68
N GLY A 216 -11.03 -0.35 1.04
CA GLY A 216 -11.06 1.01 0.51
C GLY A 216 -11.27 0.99 -1.00
N PHE A 217 -11.96 1.99 -1.53
CA PHE A 217 -12.10 2.20 -2.97
C PHE A 217 -11.04 3.21 -3.40
N ASP A 218 -9.94 2.72 -3.96
CA ASP A 218 -8.91 3.55 -4.56
C ASP A 218 -9.27 3.78 -6.03
N LEU A 219 -9.79 4.96 -6.31
CA LEU A 219 -10.35 5.30 -7.62
C LEU A 219 -9.84 6.66 -8.09
N TYR A 220 -9.48 6.74 -9.37
CA TYR A 220 -9.11 8.00 -10.00
C TYR A 220 -9.98 8.31 -11.24
N PRO A 221 -11.21 8.80 -11.05
CA PRO A 221 -12.18 9.02 -12.13
C PRO A 221 -11.83 10.28 -12.94
N TYR A 222 -11.03 10.12 -13.98
CA TYR A 222 -10.55 11.23 -14.81
C TYR A 222 -11.63 12.01 -15.56
N THR A 223 -12.73 11.34 -15.92
CA THR A 223 -13.73 11.89 -16.87
C THR A 223 -15.15 11.87 -16.33
N GLU A 224 -15.32 11.66 -15.04
CA GLU A 224 -16.64 11.56 -14.41
C GLU A 224 -16.64 12.18 -12.99
N ASP A 225 -17.82 12.35 -12.41
CA ASP A 225 -17.99 12.83 -11.06
C ASP A 225 -17.47 11.79 -10.04
N ALA A 226 -16.55 12.22 -9.17
CA ALA A 226 -15.85 11.34 -8.22
C ALA A 226 -16.82 10.67 -7.24
N VAL A 227 -17.85 11.37 -6.76
CA VAL A 227 -18.85 10.81 -5.84
C VAL A 227 -19.70 9.76 -6.54
N ALA A 228 -20.08 10.01 -7.79
CA ALA A 228 -20.85 9.05 -8.59
C ALA A 228 -20.02 7.79 -8.89
N ALA A 229 -18.73 7.93 -9.18
CA ALA A 229 -17.80 6.82 -9.40
C ALA A 229 -17.68 5.92 -8.16
N VAL A 230 -17.44 6.51 -6.98
CA VAL A 230 -17.37 5.77 -5.73
C VAL A 230 -18.69 5.06 -5.43
N ARG A 231 -19.83 5.74 -5.59
CA ARG A 231 -21.15 5.13 -5.38
C ARG A 231 -21.37 3.92 -6.29
N ARG A 232 -20.99 3.99 -7.56
CA ARG A 232 -21.09 2.84 -8.49
C ARG A 232 -20.20 1.70 -8.04
N SER A 233 -18.94 1.97 -7.65
CA SER A 233 -18.02 0.94 -7.15
C SER A 233 -18.55 0.24 -5.90
N VAL A 234 -19.11 0.99 -4.94
CA VAL A 234 -19.77 0.42 -3.76
C VAL A 234 -20.95 -0.48 -4.15
N LEU A 235 -21.78 -0.05 -5.11
CA LEU A 235 -22.94 -0.85 -5.57
C LEU A 235 -22.50 -2.10 -6.33
N GLN A 236 -21.44 -2.02 -7.11
CA GLN A 236 -20.88 -3.15 -7.86
C GLN A 236 -20.28 -4.21 -6.93
N TRP A 237 -19.65 -3.79 -5.84
CA TRP A 237 -19.06 -4.69 -4.84
C TRP A 237 -20.09 -5.43 -3.99
N ARG A 238 -21.26 -4.86 -3.74
CA ARG A 238 -22.36 -5.45 -2.93
C ARG A 238 -23.13 -6.55 -3.64
#